data_64c7f2c458c99e708f9bbd24199cf28d
#
_entry.id   64c7f2c458c99e708f9bbd24199cf28d
#
_cell.length_a   1.000
_cell.length_b   1.000
_cell.length_c   1.000
_cell.angle_alpha   90.00
_cell.angle_beta   90.00
_cell.angle_gamma   90.00
#
_symmetry.space_group_name_H-M   'P 1'
#
loop_
_entity.id
_entity.type
_entity.pdbx_description
1 polymer ?
#
loop_
_entity_poly.entity_id
_entity_poly.type
_entity_poly.pdbx_seq_one_letter_code
_entity_poly.pdbx_strand_id
1 'polypeptide(L)'
;MRQSFRTGMLVAALGGSFVSAAFGQDRVRIGVLNDQSGVFSTYQGIGSVISAQMAVEDYGGKAAGKPVEIITADHQNKTDVGVGIARRWYDTENIDAIFDLPNSAIALAVANMSEQKNKVFIGSGAGTALLTGEKCTPNTVHWTYDTYAYGRGLGKAVVAQGGKKWFFLTADYAFGHDLEKQAMEGVKAAGGEVLGAVRHPLGTADYASFLLQAQASGADIVGVANAGDDTITSIKQAAEFGLTQKQKLVGLILGMNGIPALGLKAAQGAQIMNPFYWDLNDGTRAFARRFAERHPQKNYPNDMQAGVYASVLHYLKAVDKVGGAADGKAVVAAMKAMPTDDPLFGKGTIRSDGRKIHPFYLLEVKKPDESTSKWDLLKVVATIPGDQAFRPESEGNCPLVKK
;
A
#
# COMPACT_ATOMS: atom_id res chain seq x y z
N MET A 1 44.79 -75.34 -39.48
CA MET A 1 45.42 -74.02 -39.51
C MET A 1 44.29 -72.98 -39.75
N ARG A 2 43.85 -72.26 -38.77
CA ARG A 2 43.05 -71.03 -38.89
C ARG A 2 43.24 -70.23 -37.61
N GLN A 3 44.01 -69.16 -37.70
CA GLN A 3 44.23 -68.17 -36.66
C GLN A 3 43.06 -67.21 -36.64
N SER A 4 42.47 -67.01 -35.50
CA SER A 4 41.45 -65.98 -35.26
C SER A 4 42.04 -64.83 -34.50
N PHE A 5 42.14 -63.67 -35.15
CA PHE A 5 42.48 -62.40 -34.57
C PHE A 5 41.30 -61.84 -33.74
N ARG A 6 41.53 -61.57 -32.47
CA ARG A 6 40.62 -60.80 -31.63
C ARG A 6 41.08 -59.34 -31.59
N THR A 7 40.30 -58.46 -32.22
CA THR A 7 40.46 -57.02 -32.15
C THR A 7 39.76 -56.52 -30.90
N GLY A 8 40.49 -56.01 -29.92
CA GLY A 8 39.96 -55.34 -28.75
C GLY A 8 39.61 -53.89 -29.09
N MET A 9 38.36 -53.51 -28.88
CA MET A 9 37.83 -52.16 -29.06
C MET A 9 37.90 -51.44 -27.72
N LEU A 10 38.78 -50.43 -27.58
CA LEU A 10 38.92 -49.55 -26.41
C LEU A 10 37.85 -48.48 -26.57
N VAL A 11 36.81 -48.49 -25.72
CA VAL A 11 35.85 -47.40 -25.62
C VAL A 11 36.37 -46.39 -24.60
N ALA A 12 36.84 -45.26 -25.07
CA ALA A 12 37.17 -44.10 -24.22
C ALA A 12 35.89 -43.38 -23.86
N ALA A 13 35.46 -43.51 -22.62
CA ALA A 13 34.36 -42.70 -22.06
C ALA A 13 34.84 -41.27 -21.76
N LEU A 14 34.54 -40.33 -22.65
CA LEU A 14 34.68 -38.91 -22.40
C LEU A 14 33.55 -38.47 -21.43
N GLY A 15 33.90 -38.38 -20.15
CA GLY A 15 33.05 -37.76 -19.14
C GLY A 15 32.98 -36.25 -19.35
N GLY A 16 31.97 -35.79 -20.08
CA GLY A 16 31.67 -34.37 -20.20
C GLY A 16 31.03 -33.85 -18.89
N SER A 17 31.81 -33.14 -18.08
CA SER A 17 31.29 -32.37 -16.96
C SER A 17 30.45 -31.23 -17.52
N PHE A 18 29.15 -31.38 -17.47
CA PHE A 18 28.22 -30.25 -17.67
C PHE A 18 28.38 -29.28 -16.50
N VAL A 19 29.21 -28.26 -16.65
CA VAL A 19 29.18 -27.08 -15.82
C VAL A 19 27.89 -26.38 -16.17
N SER A 20 26.87 -26.58 -15.35
CA SER A 20 25.67 -25.74 -15.38
C SER A 20 26.12 -24.31 -15.05
N ALA A 21 26.34 -23.52 -16.09
CA ALA A 21 26.46 -22.09 -15.93
C ALA A 21 25.17 -21.61 -15.32
N ALA A 22 25.19 -21.29 -14.04
CA ALA A 22 24.14 -20.50 -13.42
C ALA A 22 24.16 -19.14 -14.15
N PHE A 23 23.25 -18.97 -15.11
CA PHE A 23 23.02 -17.67 -15.74
C PHE A 23 22.58 -16.73 -14.62
N GLY A 24 23.52 -16.00 -14.06
CA GLY A 24 23.25 -14.91 -13.15
C GLY A 24 22.28 -13.96 -13.87
N GLN A 25 21.18 -13.62 -13.23
CA GLN A 25 20.18 -12.69 -13.77
C GLN A 25 20.90 -11.39 -14.20
N ASP A 26 20.83 -11.03 -15.48
CA ASP A 26 21.59 -9.91 -16.07
C ASP A 26 21.05 -8.53 -15.62
N ARG A 27 19.92 -8.50 -14.94
CA ARG A 27 19.24 -7.29 -14.47
C ARG A 27 18.51 -7.51 -13.16
N VAL A 28 18.25 -6.43 -12.44
CA VAL A 28 17.34 -6.42 -11.29
C VAL A 28 15.93 -6.13 -11.84
N ARG A 29 14.97 -7.01 -11.59
CA ARG A 29 13.60 -6.86 -12.09
C ARG A 29 12.65 -6.55 -10.97
N ILE A 30 11.94 -5.43 -11.08
CA ILE A 30 10.87 -5.04 -10.16
C ILE A 30 9.53 -4.99 -10.88
N GLY A 31 8.50 -5.52 -10.23
CA GLY A 31 7.12 -5.52 -10.73
C GLY A 31 6.27 -4.51 -9.97
N VAL A 32 5.60 -3.60 -10.67
CA VAL A 32 4.52 -2.79 -10.10
C VAL A 32 3.20 -3.47 -10.46
N LEU A 33 2.60 -4.13 -9.46
CA LEU A 33 1.35 -4.85 -9.62
C LEU A 33 0.24 -4.10 -8.88
N ASN A 34 -0.66 -3.49 -9.61
CA ASN A 34 -1.68 -2.63 -9.02
C ASN A 34 -3.00 -2.64 -9.79
N ASP A 35 -3.96 -1.86 -9.34
CA ASP A 35 -5.23 -1.64 -10.02
C ASP A 35 -5.11 -0.44 -10.95
N GLN A 36 -5.09 -0.67 -12.26
CA GLN A 36 -4.95 0.40 -13.26
C GLN A 36 -6.29 0.79 -13.91
N SER A 37 -7.32 -0.02 -13.74
CA SER A 37 -8.62 0.17 -14.41
C SER A 37 -9.85 0.04 -13.49
N GLY A 38 -9.68 -0.43 -12.26
CA GLY A 38 -10.76 -0.62 -11.29
C GLY A 38 -10.88 0.54 -10.27
N VAL A 39 -11.53 0.25 -9.15
CA VAL A 39 -11.93 1.23 -8.10
C VAL A 39 -10.76 1.95 -7.43
N PHE A 40 -9.53 1.44 -7.53
CA PHE A 40 -8.34 2.07 -6.96
C PHE A 40 -7.45 2.76 -7.99
N SER A 41 -7.84 2.76 -9.27
CA SER A 41 -7.02 3.30 -10.37
C SER A 41 -6.65 4.78 -10.18
N THR A 42 -7.54 5.58 -9.61
CA THR A 42 -7.31 6.99 -9.29
C THR A 42 -6.27 7.18 -8.18
N TYR A 43 -6.15 6.21 -7.26
CA TYR A 43 -5.23 6.29 -6.13
C TYR A 43 -3.85 5.72 -6.43
N GLN A 44 -3.75 4.79 -7.35
CA GLN A 44 -2.49 4.12 -7.69
C GLN A 44 -2.26 4.15 -9.19
N GLY A 45 -2.90 3.27 -9.95
CA GLY A 45 -2.91 3.25 -11.40
C GLY A 45 -1.56 3.51 -12.04
N ILE A 46 -1.58 4.32 -13.08
CA ILE A 46 -0.37 4.75 -13.78
C ILE A 46 0.55 5.61 -12.89
N GLY A 47 0.02 6.27 -11.87
CA GLY A 47 0.80 7.10 -10.96
C GLY A 47 1.84 6.29 -10.17
N SER A 48 1.50 5.09 -9.71
CA SER A 48 2.47 4.20 -9.05
C SER A 48 3.58 3.75 -10.01
N VAL A 49 3.25 3.50 -11.28
CA VAL A 49 4.24 3.15 -12.31
C VAL A 49 5.19 4.32 -12.55
N ILE A 50 4.67 5.53 -12.69
CA ILE A 50 5.47 6.76 -12.84
C ILE A 50 6.39 6.95 -11.62
N SER A 51 5.89 6.74 -10.42
CA SER A 51 6.68 6.83 -9.18
C SER A 51 7.83 5.84 -9.16
N ALA A 52 7.61 4.59 -9.55
CA ALA A 52 8.66 3.58 -9.64
C ALA A 52 9.72 3.95 -10.69
N GLN A 53 9.29 4.43 -11.87
CA GLN A 53 10.18 4.90 -12.93
C GLN A 53 11.06 6.07 -12.45
N MET A 54 10.45 7.07 -11.81
CA MET A 54 11.18 8.20 -11.25
C MET A 54 12.20 7.76 -10.21
N ALA A 55 11.86 6.79 -9.35
CA ALA A 55 12.78 6.26 -8.34
C ALA A 55 13.98 5.55 -8.97
N VAL A 56 13.75 4.73 -9.99
CA VAL A 56 14.84 4.03 -10.72
C VAL A 56 15.74 5.03 -11.44
N GLU A 57 15.18 6.03 -12.09
CA GLU A 57 15.95 7.09 -12.76
C GLU A 57 16.79 7.89 -11.76
N ASP A 58 16.20 8.34 -10.65
CA ASP A 58 16.88 9.11 -9.60
C ASP A 58 17.96 8.28 -8.90
N TYR A 59 17.80 6.96 -8.86
CA TYR A 59 18.83 6.04 -8.37
C TYR A 59 19.99 5.79 -9.35
N GLY A 60 19.85 6.20 -10.61
CA GLY A 60 20.87 6.01 -11.65
C GLY A 60 20.65 4.79 -12.54
N GLY A 61 19.49 4.16 -12.50
CA GLY A 61 19.09 3.09 -13.42
C GLY A 61 19.75 1.72 -13.21
N LYS A 62 20.61 1.58 -12.18
CA LYS A 62 21.35 0.34 -11.88
C LYS A 62 21.38 0.06 -10.40
N ALA A 63 21.41 -1.22 -10.03
CA ALA A 63 21.65 -1.68 -8.67
C ALA A 63 22.49 -2.97 -8.70
N ALA A 64 23.46 -3.12 -7.78
CA ALA A 64 24.46 -4.18 -7.78
C ALA A 64 25.19 -4.33 -9.14
N GLY A 65 25.48 -3.20 -9.79
CA GLY A 65 26.12 -3.14 -11.11
C GLY A 65 25.22 -3.55 -12.29
N LYS A 66 23.96 -3.93 -12.05
CA LYS A 66 23.02 -4.43 -13.07
C LYS A 66 21.97 -3.40 -13.41
N PRO A 67 21.49 -3.31 -14.67
CA PRO A 67 20.34 -2.47 -15.03
C PRO A 67 19.10 -2.87 -14.23
N VAL A 68 18.29 -1.87 -13.84
CA VAL A 68 16.98 -2.10 -13.22
C VAL A 68 15.90 -2.06 -14.30
N GLU A 69 15.09 -3.10 -14.36
CA GLU A 69 13.94 -3.21 -15.26
C GLU A 69 12.65 -3.15 -14.45
N ILE A 70 11.70 -2.31 -14.90
CA ILE A 70 10.35 -2.26 -14.34
C ILE A 70 9.39 -2.96 -15.29
N ILE A 71 8.62 -3.89 -14.75
CA ILE A 71 7.43 -4.41 -15.42
C ILE A 71 6.18 -4.01 -14.64
N THR A 72 5.05 -3.92 -15.33
CA THR A 72 3.79 -3.50 -14.72
C THR A 72 2.65 -4.37 -15.21
N ALA A 73 1.67 -4.59 -14.36
CA ALA A 73 0.43 -5.25 -14.75
C ALA A 73 -0.75 -4.73 -13.94
N ASP A 74 -1.91 -4.75 -14.60
CA ASP A 74 -3.20 -4.42 -14.02
C ASP A 74 -3.87 -5.69 -13.47
N HIS A 75 -4.10 -5.74 -12.16
CA HIS A 75 -4.86 -6.84 -11.56
C HIS A 75 -6.37 -6.60 -11.54
N GLN A 76 -6.85 -5.45 -12.07
CA GLN A 76 -8.27 -5.10 -12.19
C GLN A 76 -9.05 -5.25 -10.87
N ASN A 77 -8.36 -5.14 -9.75
CA ASN A 77 -8.88 -5.41 -8.41
C ASN A 77 -9.51 -6.82 -8.24
N LYS A 78 -9.08 -7.81 -9.04
CA LYS A 78 -9.51 -9.21 -8.99
C LYS A 78 -8.42 -10.08 -8.36
N THR A 79 -8.78 -10.80 -7.29
CA THR A 79 -7.81 -11.56 -6.49
C THR A 79 -7.14 -12.67 -7.30
N ASP A 80 -7.90 -13.43 -8.08
CA ASP A 80 -7.41 -14.50 -8.94
C ASP A 80 -6.45 -13.98 -10.02
N VAL A 81 -6.77 -12.85 -10.64
CA VAL A 81 -5.92 -12.19 -11.64
C VAL A 81 -4.59 -11.74 -11.00
N GLY A 82 -4.65 -11.02 -9.87
CA GLY A 82 -3.45 -10.52 -9.20
C GLY A 82 -2.53 -11.63 -8.70
N VAL A 83 -3.08 -12.67 -8.08
CA VAL A 83 -2.32 -13.84 -7.62
C VAL A 83 -1.74 -14.63 -8.81
N GLY A 84 -2.49 -14.77 -9.92
CA GLY A 84 -2.02 -15.41 -11.14
C GLY A 84 -0.85 -14.67 -11.78
N ILE A 85 -0.92 -13.34 -11.86
CA ILE A 85 0.18 -12.49 -12.36
C ILE A 85 1.42 -12.63 -11.47
N ALA A 86 1.27 -12.49 -10.15
CA ALA A 86 2.40 -12.58 -9.22
C ALA A 86 3.10 -13.96 -9.30
N ARG A 87 2.32 -15.05 -9.40
CA ARG A 87 2.86 -16.40 -9.59
C ARG A 87 3.68 -16.50 -10.87
N ARG A 88 3.12 -16.08 -12.01
CA ARG A 88 3.82 -16.08 -13.29
C ARG A 88 5.11 -15.24 -13.22
N TRP A 89 5.06 -14.07 -12.62
CA TRP A 89 6.20 -13.19 -12.46
C TRP A 89 7.35 -13.84 -11.68
N TYR A 90 7.03 -14.50 -10.57
CA TYR A 90 8.05 -15.19 -9.78
C TYR A 90 8.54 -16.49 -10.41
N ASP A 91 7.66 -17.26 -11.08
CA ASP A 91 7.99 -18.58 -11.60
C ASP A 91 8.67 -18.55 -12.97
N THR A 92 8.30 -17.62 -13.85
CA THR A 92 8.71 -17.61 -15.25
C THR A 92 9.39 -16.33 -15.71
N GLU A 93 9.07 -15.19 -15.10
CA GLU A 93 9.61 -13.89 -15.52
C GLU A 93 10.75 -13.41 -14.61
N ASN A 94 11.13 -14.21 -13.61
CA ASN A 94 12.26 -13.93 -12.70
C ASN A 94 12.21 -12.54 -12.06
N ILE A 95 11.03 -12.09 -11.62
CA ILE A 95 10.88 -10.85 -10.87
C ILE A 95 11.49 -11.01 -9.48
N ASP A 96 12.28 -10.02 -9.04
CA ASP A 96 12.96 -10.02 -7.75
C ASP A 96 12.08 -9.44 -6.64
N ALA A 97 11.30 -8.40 -6.97
CA ALA A 97 10.43 -7.72 -6.01
C ALA A 97 9.11 -7.28 -6.65
N ILE A 98 8.01 -7.41 -5.92
CA ILE A 98 6.70 -6.85 -6.29
C ILE A 98 6.39 -5.68 -5.36
N PHE A 99 5.89 -4.58 -5.96
CA PHE A 99 5.54 -3.34 -5.27
C PHE A 99 4.05 -3.02 -5.43
N ASP A 100 3.55 -2.19 -4.50
CA ASP A 100 2.23 -1.57 -4.49
C ASP A 100 1.13 -2.47 -3.92
N LEU A 101 0.32 -3.12 -4.73
CA LEU A 101 -0.76 -4.05 -4.35
C LEU A 101 -1.82 -3.46 -3.41
N PRO A 102 -2.76 -2.64 -3.94
CA PRO A 102 -3.82 -2.02 -3.14
C PRO A 102 -4.79 -3.01 -2.48
N ASN A 103 -5.09 -4.09 -3.16
CA ASN A 103 -6.04 -5.07 -2.65
C ASN A 103 -5.39 -5.94 -1.57
N SER A 104 -5.88 -5.83 -0.34
CA SER A 104 -5.31 -6.52 0.82
C SER A 104 -5.35 -8.04 0.71
N ALA A 105 -6.36 -8.62 0.04
CA ALA A 105 -6.42 -10.07 -0.18
C ALA A 105 -5.29 -10.54 -1.11
N ILE A 106 -5.05 -9.79 -2.21
CA ILE A 106 -3.93 -10.05 -3.12
C ILE A 106 -2.60 -9.87 -2.39
N ALA A 107 -2.46 -8.78 -1.63
CA ALA A 107 -1.24 -8.47 -0.89
C ALA A 107 -0.86 -9.57 0.12
N LEU A 108 -1.82 -10.08 0.88
CA LEU A 108 -1.60 -11.20 1.82
C LEU A 108 -1.17 -12.48 1.09
N ALA A 109 -1.80 -12.79 -0.04
CA ALA A 109 -1.43 -13.96 -0.84
C ALA A 109 -0.02 -13.81 -1.44
N VAL A 110 0.32 -12.62 -1.95
CA VAL A 110 1.65 -12.33 -2.52
C VAL A 110 2.73 -12.30 -1.44
N ALA A 111 2.45 -11.78 -0.24
CA ALA A 111 3.39 -11.82 0.88
C ALA A 111 3.79 -13.26 1.23
N ASN A 112 2.83 -14.17 1.34
CA ASN A 112 3.10 -15.59 1.56
C ASN A 112 3.88 -16.23 0.38
N MET A 113 3.49 -15.89 -0.86
CA MET A 113 4.19 -16.38 -2.05
C MET A 113 5.64 -15.89 -2.12
N SER A 114 5.89 -14.62 -1.75
CA SER A 114 7.23 -14.03 -1.72
C SER A 114 8.14 -14.75 -0.73
N GLU A 115 7.61 -15.11 0.44
CA GLU A 115 8.34 -15.93 1.42
C GLU A 115 8.71 -17.31 0.84
N GLN A 116 7.73 -18.02 0.26
CA GLN A 116 7.95 -19.36 -0.32
C GLN A 116 8.95 -19.37 -1.47
N LYS A 117 9.00 -18.29 -2.26
CA LYS A 117 9.88 -18.14 -3.42
C LYS A 117 11.19 -17.40 -3.11
N ASN A 118 11.39 -17.00 -1.86
CA ASN A 118 12.48 -16.13 -1.43
C ASN A 118 12.62 -14.86 -2.29
N LYS A 119 11.49 -14.23 -2.61
CA LYS A 119 11.38 -12.97 -3.34
C LYS A 119 10.93 -11.87 -2.39
N VAL A 120 10.92 -10.62 -2.86
CA VAL A 120 10.53 -9.48 -2.02
C VAL A 120 9.11 -9.01 -2.36
N PHE A 121 8.34 -8.69 -1.33
CA PHE A 121 7.11 -7.92 -1.48
C PHE A 121 7.17 -6.64 -0.65
N ILE A 122 6.86 -5.50 -1.28
CA ILE A 122 6.77 -4.20 -0.61
C ILE A 122 5.39 -3.61 -0.85
N GLY A 123 4.57 -3.65 0.20
CA GLY A 123 3.21 -3.11 0.20
C GLY A 123 3.23 -1.61 0.45
N SER A 124 3.24 -0.80 -0.60
CA SER A 124 3.07 0.66 -0.51
C SER A 124 1.61 1.07 -0.66
N GLY A 125 0.82 0.29 -1.39
CA GLY A 125 -0.61 0.49 -1.55
C GLY A 125 -1.50 -0.40 -0.68
N ALA A 126 -0.96 -1.51 -0.16
CA ALA A 126 -1.70 -2.41 0.72
C ALA A 126 -2.03 -1.75 2.06
N GLY A 127 -3.25 -1.95 2.56
CA GLY A 127 -3.70 -1.28 3.78
C GLY A 127 -3.81 -2.19 5.01
N THR A 128 -4.01 -3.51 4.85
CA THR A 128 -4.26 -4.36 6.02
C THR A 128 -3.12 -4.42 7.01
N ALA A 129 -3.40 -4.16 8.30
CA ALA A 129 -2.43 -4.27 9.39
C ALA A 129 -1.97 -5.73 9.65
N LEU A 130 -2.60 -6.73 9.00
CA LEU A 130 -2.20 -8.13 9.11
C LEU A 130 -0.81 -8.38 8.51
N LEU A 131 -0.37 -7.59 7.51
CA LEU A 131 0.96 -7.69 6.90
C LEU A 131 2.12 -7.47 7.87
N THR A 132 1.88 -6.78 8.96
CA THR A 132 2.84 -6.54 10.06
C THR A 132 2.35 -7.14 11.38
N GLY A 133 1.32 -7.97 11.31
CA GLY A 133 0.73 -8.73 12.39
C GLY A 133 0.97 -10.22 12.24
N GLU A 134 -0.06 -10.99 12.48
CA GLU A 134 -0.02 -12.46 12.43
C GLU A 134 0.34 -13.03 11.05
N LYS A 135 0.29 -12.22 9.98
CA LYS A 135 0.64 -12.58 8.60
C LYS A 135 1.96 -11.95 8.12
N CYS A 136 2.78 -11.43 9.05
CA CYS A 136 4.08 -10.91 8.67
C CYS A 136 5.00 -12.03 8.16
N THR A 137 5.86 -11.69 7.20
CA THR A 137 6.86 -12.60 6.65
C THR A 137 8.24 -11.95 6.61
N PRO A 138 9.33 -12.71 6.61
CA PRO A 138 10.68 -12.16 6.55
C PRO A 138 11.00 -11.47 5.21
N ASN A 139 10.17 -11.70 4.20
CA ASN A 139 10.33 -11.21 2.83
C ASN A 139 9.42 -10.01 2.51
N THR A 140 8.69 -9.48 3.51
CA THR A 140 7.71 -8.40 3.31
C THR A 140 8.09 -7.14 4.07
N VAL A 141 7.91 -6.00 3.42
CA VAL A 141 7.92 -4.67 4.03
C VAL A 141 6.59 -3.98 3.76
N HIS A 142 5.94 -3.46 4.79
CA HIS A 142 4.73 -2.67 4.68
C HIS A 142 5.10 -1.19 4.84
N TRP A 143 5.00 -0.42 3.74
CA TRP A 143 5.70 0.87 3.66
C TRP A 143 4.87 2.05 4.14
N THR A 144 3.71 2.31 3.54
CA THR A 144 3.09 3.63 3.59
C THR A 144 2.16 3.80 4.79
N TYR A 145 1.10 3.03 4.88
CA TYR A 145 0.05 3.17 5.88
C TYR A 145 -0.51 1.79 6.26
N ASP A 146 -1.40 1.76 7.24
CA ASP A 146 -2.22 0.58 7.51
C ASP A 146 -3.58 0.95 8.13
N THR A 147 -4.45 -0.04 8.17
CA THR A 147 -5.80 0.06 8.76
C THR A 147 -5.78 0.42 10.24
N TYR A 148 -4.72 0.07 10.97
CA TYR A 148 -4.55 0.47 12.37
C TYR A 148 -4.37 1.99 12.49
N ALA A 149 -3.42 2.55 11.74
CA ALA A 149 -3.11 3.98 11.81
C ALA A 149 -4.32 4.84 11.43
N TYR A 150 -5.03 4.45 10.36
CA TYR A 150 -6.22 5.17 9.94
C TYR A 150 -7.42 4.94 10.86
N GLY A 151 -7.80 3.71 11.08
CA GLY A 151 -9.03 3.37 11.78
C GLY A 151 -8.99 3.77 13.25
N ARG A 152 -7.95 3.37 13.96
CA ARG A 152 -7.83 3.61 15.40
C ARG A 152 -7.60 5.07 15.75
N GLY A 153 -6.77 5.76 14.96
CA GLY A 153 -6.49 7.18 15.15
C GLY A 153 -7.74 8.03 14.94
N LEU A 154 -8.42 7.84 13.83
CA LEU A 154 -9.61 8.64 13.49
C LEU A 154 -10.80 8.31 14.40
N GLY A 155 -11.01 7.02 14.74
CA GLY A 155 -12.05 6.62 15.70
C GLY A 155 -11.90 7.31 17.05
N LYS A 156 -10.69 7.35 17.61
CA LYS A 156 -10.39 8.08 18.86
C LYS A 156 -10.62 9.59 18.73
N ALA A 157 -10.14 10.18 17.66
CA ALA A 157 -10.24 11.63 17.45
C ALA A 157 -11.70 12.11 17.36
N VAL A 158 -12.54 11.38 16.63
CA VAL A 158 -13.96 11.74 16.45
C VAL A 158 -14.76 11.54 17.73
N VAL A 159 -14.48 10.48 18.51
CA VAL A 159 -15.10 10.29 19.84
C VAL A 159 -14.73 11.42 20.80
N ALA A 160 -13.47 11.86 20.81
CA ALA A 160 -13.02 12.98 21.62
C ALA A 160 -13.72 14.32 21.25
N GLN A 161 -14.20 14.44 20.00
CA GLN A 161 -14.99 15.57 19.51
C GLN A 161 -16.50 15.43 19.78
N GLY A 162 -16.94 14.39 20.50
CA GLY A 162 -18.32 14.17 20.91
C GLY A 162 -19.11 13.16 20.05
N GLY A 163 -18.57 12.65 18.97
CA GLY A 163 -19.21 11.62 18.13
C GLY A 163 -19.14 10.24 18.79
N LYS A 164 -20.11 9.90 19.63
CA LYS A 164 -20.03 8.72 20.50
C LYS A 164 -20.67 7.46 19.95
N LYS A 165 -21.78 7.57 19.22
CA LYS A 165 -22.51 6.42 18.69
C LYS A 165 -22.19 6.19 17.22
N TRP A 166 -21.62 5.04 16.90
CA TRP A 166 -21.12 4.71 15.57
C TRP A 166 -21.88 3.57 14.92
N PHE A 167 -22.10 3.70 13.63
CA PHE A 167 -22.51 2.62 12.73
C PHE A 167 -21.53 2.57 11.55
N PHE A 168 -21.19 1.38 11.05
CA PHE A 168 -20.21 1.28 9.97
C PHE A 168 -20.88 0.88 8.65
N LEU A 169 -20.43 1.53 7.58
CA LEU A 169 -20.69 1.16 6.18
C LEU A 169 -19.38 0.61 5.60
N THR A 170 -19.34 -0.69 5.36
CA THR A 170 -18.08 -1.42 5.17
C THR A 170 -18.05 -2.16 3.84
N ALA A 171 -16.99 -2.00 3.07
CA ALA A 171 -16.73 -2.81 1.88
C ALA A 171 -16.40 -4.25 2.27
N ASP A 172 -17.12 -5.23 1.68
CA ASP A 172 -17.08 -6.65 2.07
C ASP A 172 -15.87 -7.38 1.50
N TYR A 173 -14.67 -7.04 2.00
CA TYR A 173 -13.42 -7.72 1.68
C TYR A 173 -12.37 -7.49 2.80
N ALA A 174 -11.20 -8.16 2.68
CA ALA A 174 -10.18 -8.19 3.75
C ALA A 174 -9.80 -6.81 4.32
N PHE A 175 -9.65 -5.79 3.46
CA PHE A 175 -9.31 -4.44 3.90
C PHE A 175 -10.46 -3.78 4.67
N GLY A 176 -11.69 -3.82 4.13
CA GLY A 176 -12.86 -3.21 4.77
C GLY A 176 -13.11 -3.79 6.17
N HIS A 177 -13.02 -5.13 6.29
CA HIS A 177 -13.18 -5.82 7.57
C HIS A 177 -12.10 -5.42 8.58
N ASP A 178 -10.83 -5.32 8.15
CA ASP A 178 -9.74 -4.93 9.03
C ASP A 178 -9.86 -3.46 9.45
N LEU A 179 -10.20 -2.56 8.51
CA LEU A 179 -10.42 -1.13 8.79
C LEU A 179 -11.58 -0.91 9.76
N GLU A 180 -12.72 -1.58 9.54
CA GLU A 180 -13.87 -1.60 10.46
C GLU A 180 -13.43 -2.01 11.86
N LYS A 181 -12.74 -3.16 11.97
CA LYS A 181 -12.24 -3.67 13.25
C LYS A 181 -11.36 -2.66 13.97
N GLN A 182 -10.36 -2.09 13.28
CA GLN A 182 -9.44 -1.11 13.88
C GLN A 182 -10.18 0.16 14.33
N ALA A 183 -11.13 0.63 13.54
CA ALA A 183 -11.94 1.80 13.89
C ALA A 183 -12.86 1.51 15.09
N MET A 184 -13.54 0.34 15.11
CA MET A 184 -14.34 -0.10 16.24
C MET A 184 -13.53 -0.17 17.55
N GLU A 185 -12.31 -0.70 17.49
CA GLU A 185 -11.41 -0.75 18.64
C GLU A 185 -11.00 0.66 19.10
N GLY A 186 -10.72 1.57 18.16
CA GLY A 186 -10.44 2.97 18.46
C GLY A 186 -11.59 3.70 19.13
N VAL A 187 -12.80 3.53 18.60
CA VAL A 187 -14.06 4.08 19.15
C VAL A 187 -14.29 3.58 20.58
N LYS A 188 -14.24 2.27 20.80
CA LYS A 188 -14.44 1.67 22.12
C LYS A 188 -13.38 2.11 23.14
N ALA A 189 -12.11 2.14 22.74
CA ALA A 189 -11.01 2.59 23.60
C ALA A 189 -11.14 4.06 24.02
N ALA A 190 -11.83 4.88 23.25
CA ALA A 190 -12.13 6.29 23.57
C ALA A 190 -13.47 6.47 24.31
N GLY A 191 -14.17 5.40 24.68
CA GLY A 191 -15.46 5.44 25.38
C GLY A 191 -16.67 5.69 24.46
N GLY A 192 -16.52 5.43 23.16
CA GLY A 192 -17.65 5.43 22.22
C GLY A 192 -18.34 4.07 22.14
N GLU A 193 -19.52 4.07 21.54
CA GLU A 193 -20.41 2.91 21.35
C GLU A 193 -20.48 2.56 19.86
N VAL A 194 -20.49 1.27 19.55
CA VAL A 194 -20.69 0.75 18.18
C VAL A 194 -22.04 0.06 18.12
N LEU A 195 -22.97 0.64 17.34
CA LEU A 195 -24.35 0.16 17.22
C LEU A 195 -24.49 -0.96 16.19
N GLY A 196 -23.55 -1.10 15.24
CA GLY A 196 -23.56 -2.13 14.22
C GLY A 196 -22.77 -1.76 12.97
N ALA A 197 -22.93 -2.59 11.96
CA ALA A 197 -22.33 -2.39 10.64
C ALA A 197 -23.20 -3.01 9.54
N VAL A 198 -23.13 -2.46 8.35
CA VAL A 198 -23.65 -3.06 7.12
C VAL A 198 -22.53 -3.20 6.11
N ARG A 199 -22.53 -4.31 5.36
CA ARG A 199 -21.50 -4.61 4.38
C ARG A 199 -22.05 -4.58 2.96
N HIS A 200 -21.28 -4.03 2.03
CA HIS A 200 -21.60 -3.94 0.62
C HIS A 200 -20.49 -4.56 -0.24
N PRO A 201 -20.82 -5.13 -1.40
CA PRO A 201 -19.83 -5.60 -2.36
C PRO A 201 -18.88 -4.49 -2.79
N LEU A 202 -17.64 -4.86 -3.09
CA LEU A 202 -16.65 -3.94 -3.66
C LEU A 202 -17.11 -3.48 -5.05
N GLY A 203 -16.98 -2.17 -5.34
CA GLY A 203 -17.46 -1.57 -6.60
C GLY A 203 -18.98 -1.38 -6.64
N THR A 204 -19.63 -1.24 -5.49
CA THR A 204 -21.08 -0.97 -5.40
C THR A 204 -21.43 0.35 -6.07
N ALA A 205 -22.36 0.33 -7.02
CA ALA A 205 -22.85 1.52 -7.71
C ALA A 205 -24.04 2.21 -6.99
N ASP A 206 -24.85 1.45 -6.28
CA ASP A 206 -26.05 1.93 -5.58
C ASP A 206 -25.98 1.58 -4.09
N TYR A 207 -25.91 2.63 -3.26
CA TYR A 207 -25.80 2.52 -1.80
C TYR A 207 -27.14 2.70 -1.07
N ALA A 208 -28.27 2.92 -1.76
CA ALA A 208 -29.54 3.31 -1.15
C ALA A 208 -29.96 2.38 0.02
N SER A 209 -29.96 1.06 -0.19
CA SER A 209 -30.35 0.08 0.83
C SER A 209 -29.42 0.06 2.04
N PHE A 210 -28.12 0.28 1.83
CA PHE A 210 -27.11 0.33 2.89
C PHE A 210 -27.24 1.63 3.71
N LEU A 211 -27.48 2.76 3.02
CA LEU A 211 -27.70 4.07 3.66
C LEU A 211 -28.97 4.11 4.49
N LEU A 212 -30.05 3.44 4.06
CA LEU A 212 -31.26 3.28 4.87
C LEU A 212 -30.98 2.53 6.17
N GLN A 213 -30.17 1.47 6.14
CA GLN A 213 -29.78 0.75 7.36
C GLN A 213 -28.93 1.63 8.29
N ALA A 214 -27.97 2.40 7.72
CA ALA A 214 -27.19 3.35 8.49
C ALA A 214 -28.10 4.42 9.14
N GLN A 215 -29.08 4.96 8.41
CA GLN A 215 -30.03 5.94 8.94
C GLN A 215 -30.89 5.36 10.07
N ALA A 216 -31.37 4.14 9.89
CA ALA A 216 -32.21 3.45 10.88
C ALA A 216 -31.45 3.08 12.16
N SER A 217 -30.12 3.02 12.13
CA SER A 217 -29.29 2.69 13.30
C SER A 217 -29.37 3.72 14.43
N GLY A 218 -29.74 4.96 14.14
CA GLY A 218 -29.75 6.06 15.11
C GLY A 218 -28.36 6.48 15.60
N ALA A 219 -27.29 6.11 14.88
CA ALA A 219 -25.92 6.52 15.19
C ALA A 219 -25.72 8.03 14.97
N ASP A 220 -24.80 8.64 15.74
CA ASP A 220 -24.33 10.00 15.50
C ASP A 220 -23.38 10.05 14.31
N ILE A 221 -22.58 8.98 14.17
CA ILE A 221 -21.50 8.86 13.21
C ILE A 221 -21.73 7.62 12.33
N VAL A 222 -21.62 7.79 11.01
CA VAL A 222 -21.47 6.69 10.06
C VAL A 222 -20.03 6.64 9.60
N GLY A 223 -19.30 5.63 10.09
CA GLY A 223 -17.92 5.35 9.70
C GLY A 223 -17.87 4.61 8.37
N VAL A 224 -17.34 5.23 7.34
CA VAL A 224 -17.23 4.66 6.00
C VAL A 224 -15.91 3.89 5.90
N ALA A 225 -15.97 2.56 6.08
CA ALA A 225 -14.84 1.63 6.02
C ALA A 225 -14.63 1.12 4.58
N ASN A 226 -14.45 2.07 3.67
CA ASN A 226 -14.24 1.87 2.23
C ASN A 226 -12.90 2.49 1.80
N ALA A 227 -12.57 2.33 0.52
CA ALA A 227 -11.46 3.03 -0.11
C ALA A 227 -11.79 3.30 -1.60
N GLY A 228 -11.04 4.21 -2.22
CA GLY A 228 -11.20 4.52 -3.64
C GLY A 228 -12.57 5.09 -3.98
N ASP A 229 -13.08 4.69 -5.13
CA ASP A 229 -14.36 5.16 -5.66
C ASP A 229 -15.56 4.77 -4.78
N ASP A 230 -15.47 3.65 -4.05
CA ASP A 230 -16.52 3.25 -3.10
C ASP A 230 -16.71 4.29 -1.98
N THR A 231 -15.62 4.87 -1.46
CA THR A 231 -15.71 5.96 -0.48
C THR A 231 -16.38 7.19 -1.09
N ILE A 232 -15.98 7.58 -2.29
CA ILE A 232 -16.51 8.78 -2.95
C ILE A 232 -17.99 8.62 -3.27
N THR A 233 -18.37 7.49 -3.85
CA THR A 233 -19.75 7.20 -4.26
C THR A 233 -20.69 7.13 -3.04
N SER A 234 -20.27 6.42 -1.99
CA SER A 234 -21.09 6.31 -0.77
C SER A 234 -21.29 7.65 -0.08
N ILE A 235 -20.27 8.51 0.00
CA ILE A 235 -20.39 9.85 0.59
C ILE A 235 -21.32 10.74 -0.24
N LYS A 236 -21.21 10.74 -1.58
CA LYS A 236 -22.11 11.49 -2.46
C LYS A 236 -23.56 11.07 -2.30
N GLN A 237 -23.82 9.78 -2.39
CA GLN A 237 -25.18 9.26 -2.26
C GLN A 237 -25.74 9.50 -0.86
N ALA A 238 -24.95 9.42 0.19
CA ALA A 238 -25.38 9.76 1.54
C ALA A 238 -25.82 11.23 1.67
N ALA A 239 -25.11 12.14 1.00
CA ALA A 239 -25.50 13.55 0.95
C ALA A 239 -26.79 13.76 0.16
N GLU A 240 -26.95 13.11 -1.00
CA GLU A 240 -28.15 13.15 -1.84
C GLU A 240 -29.38 12.55 -1.09
N PHE A 241 -29.17 11.51 -0.31
CA PHE A 241 -30.18 10.86 0.53
C PHE A 241 -30.56 11.69 1.76
N GLY A 242 -29.86 12.81 2.03
CA GLY A 242 -30.10 13.65 3.20
C GLY A 242 -29.60 13.04 4.51
N LEU A 243 -28.81 11.95 4.48
CA LEU A 243 -28.26 11.30 5.66
C LEU A 243 -27.40 12.27 6.48
N THR A 244 -26.62 13.11 5.79
CA THR A 244 -25.71 14.09 6.39
C THR A 244 -26.40 15.21 7.19
N GLN A 245 -27.73 15.34 7.10
CA GLN A 245 -28.48 16.27 7.91
C GLN A 245 -28.69 15.79 9.35
N LYS A 246 -28.62 14.48 9.58
CA LYS A 246 -28.89 13.84 10.88
C LYS A 246 -27.69 13.11 11.47
N GLN A 247 -26.78 12.61 10.62
CA GLN A 247 -25.62 11.80 10.99
C GLN A 247 -24.38 12.36 10.32
N LYS A 248 -23.25 12.40 11.04
CA LYS A 248 -21.97 12.81 10.46
C LYS A 248 -21.33 11.60 9.78
N LEU A 249 -20.94 11.75 8.50
CA LEU A 249 -20.12 10.76 7.80
C LEU A 249 -18.64 11.00 8.10
N VAL A 250 -17.94 9.91 8.37
CA VAL A 250 -16.49 9.89 8.56
C VAL A 250 -15.90 8.88 7.59
N GLY A 251 -15.31 9.38 6.51
CA GLY A 251 -14.52 8.54 5.60
C GLY A 251 -13.23 8.13 6.31
N LEU A 252 -13.14 6.85 6.69
CA LEU A 252 -11.96 6.36 7.43
C LEU A 252 -10.71 6.40 6.58
N ILE A 253 -10.85 6.27 5.26
CA ILE A 253 -9.81 6.57 4.28
C ILE A 253 -10.39 7.47 3.20
N LEU A 254 -9.98 8.71 3.21
CA LEU A 254 -10.26 9.68 2.17
C LEU A 254 -8.91 10.28 1.74
N GLY A 255 -8.39 9.83 0.62
CA GLY A 255 -7.15 10.38 0.07
C GLY A 255 -7.37 11.72 -0.64
N MET A 256 -6.31 12.49 -0.79
CA MET A 256 -6.31 13.78 -1.49
C MET A 256 -6.98 13.71 -2.87
N ASN A 257 -6.74 12.62 -3.61
CA ASN A 257 -7.29 12.43 -4.96
C ASN A 257 -8.82 12.30 -4.99
N GLY A 258 -9.46 11.93 -3.89
CA GLY A 258 -10.92 11.85 -3.79
C GLY A 258 -11.61 13.20 -3.56
N ILE A 259 -10.91 14.19 -3.00
CA ILE A 259 -11.48 15.49 -2.64
C ILE A 259 -12.03 16.25 -3.85
N PRO A 260 -11.32 16.34 -5.00
CA PRO A 260 -11.87 16.99 -6.19
C PRO A 260 -13.17 16.36 -6.71
N ALA A 261 -13.31 15.04 -6.56
CA ALA A 261 -14.52 14.33 -6.96
C ALA A 261 -15.72 14.61 -6.04
N LEU A 262 -15.48 14.83 -4.75
CA LEU A 262 -16.52 15.26 -3.79
C LEU A 262 -16.87 16.75 -3.96
N GLY A 263 -15.91 17.54 -4.44
CA GLY A 263 -15.99 18.99 -4.47
C GLY A 263 -15.57 19.62 -3.13
N LEU A 264 -14.72 20.64 -3.21
CA LEU A 264 -14.11 21.28 -2.05
C LEU A 264 -15.16 21.86 -1.09
N LYS A 265 -16.25 22.45 -1.63
CA LYS A 265 -17.36 22.99 -0.83
C LYS A 265 -18.08 21.92 0.01
N ALA A 266 -18.23 20.71 -0.52
CA ALA A 266 -18.89 19.62 0.20
C ALA A 266 -17.95 18.96 1.23
N ALA A 267 -16.66 18.93 0.94
CA ALA A 267 -15.65 18.28 1.78
C ALA A 267 -14.99 19.20 2.81
N GLN A 268 -15.19 20.53 2.74
CA GLN A 268 -14.49 21.50 3.61
C GLN A 268 -14.63 21.17 5.10
N GLY A 269 -13.55 21.31 5.85
CA GLY A 269 -13.49 21.03 7.28
C GLY A 269 -13.46 19.53 7.62
N ALA A 270 -13.55 18.64 6.64
CA ALA A 270 -13.35 17.21 6.89
C ALA A 270 -11.91 16.95 7.30
N GLN A 271 -11.75 16.17 8.37
CA GLN A 271 -10.42 15.76 8.85
C GLN A 271 -10.08 14.39 8.27
N ILE A 272 -8.85 14.28 7.78
CA ILE A 272 -8.28 13.06 7.25
C ILE A 272 -6.91 12.80 7.87
N MET A 273 -6.56 11.55 8.02
CA MET A 273 -5.22 11.12 8.40
C MET A 273 -4.45 10.75 7.14
N ASN A 274 -3.19 11.19 6.98
CA ASN A 274 -2.38 10.80 5.84
C ASN A 274 -0.88 10.87 6.16
N PRO A 275 -0.06 9.93 5.70
CA PRO A 275 1.39 9.97 5.95
C PRO A 275 2.16 10.89 4.99
N PHE A 276 1.50 11.42 3.97
CA PHE A 276 2.11 12.28 2.97
C PHE A 276 1.12 13.33 2.48
N TYR A 277 1.64 14.53 2.26
CA TYR A 277 0.97 15.58 1.49
C TYR A 277 2.00 16.28 0.62
N TRP A 278 1.63 16.63 -0.60
CA TRP A 278 2.57 17.19 -1.57
C TRP A 278 3.20 18.52 -1.14
N ASP A 279 2.54 19.26 -0.27
CA ASP A 279 2.96 20.59 0.20
C ASP A 279 3.48 20.57 1.67
N LEU A 280 4.15 19.50 2.10
CA LEU A 280 4.75 19.43 3.43
C LEU A 280 6.09 20.17 3.53
N ASN A 281 6.93 20.07 2.49
CA ASN A 281 8.27 20.61 2.45
C ASN A 281 8.77 20.76 1.00
N ASP A 282 9.98 21.29 0.81
CA ASP A 282 10.53 21.51 -0.55
C ASP A 282 10.74 20.21 -1.31
N GLY A 283 11.10 19.12 -0.64
CA GLY A 283 11.28 17.81 -1.25
C GLY A 283 9.96 17.25 -1.79
N THR A 284 8.87 17.30 -1.00
CA THR A 284 7.55 16.86 -1.43
C THR A 284 7.00 17.72 -2.57
N ARG A 285 7.20 19.04 -2.52
CA ARG A 285 6.84 19.97 -3.60
C ARG A 285 7.61 19.70 -4.90
N ALA A 286 8.91 19.46 -4.80
CA ALA A 286 9.75 19.15 -5.96
C ALA A 286 9.33 17.82 -6.61
N PHE A 287 9.09 16.79 -5.82
CA PHE A 287 8.58 15.51 -6.29
C PHE A 287 7.23 15.67 -6.99
N ALA A 288 6.28 16.38 -6.35
CA ALA A 288 4.94 16.56 -6.88
C ALA A 288 4.92 17.26 -8.25
N ARG A 289 5.75 18.29 -8.44
CA ARG A 289 5.89 18.95 -9.75
C ARG A 289 6.40 18.02 -10.83
N ARG A 290 7.51 17.30 -10.57
CA ARG A 290 8.09 16.33 -11.51
C ARG A 290 7.13 15.19 -11.83
N PHE A 291 6.40 14.71 -10.84
CA PHE A 291 5.38 13.68 -11.01
C PHE A 291 4.24 14.18 -11.91
N ALA A 292 3.70 15.38 -11.66
CA ALA A 292 2.61 15.95 -12.43
C ALA A 292 2.99 16.22 -13.89
N GLU A 293 4.26 16.56 -14.17
CA GLU A 293 4.75 16.69 -15.56
C GLU A 293 4.63 15.38 -16.34
N ARG A 294 4.78 14.23 -15.67
CA ARG A 294 4.73 12.89 -16.27
C ARG A 294 3.33 12.29 -16.26
N HIS A 295 2.51 12.68 -15.28
CA HIS A 295 1.17 12.12 -15.14
C HIS A 295 0.25 12.61 -16.27
N PRO A 296 -0.46 11.71 -17.01
CA PRO A 296 -1.29 12.09 -18.17
C PRO A 296 -2.31 13.20 -17.87
N GLN A 297 -2.90 13.18 -16.68
CA GLN A 297 -3.91 14.14 -16.23
C GLN A 297 -3.32 15.29 -15.39
N LYS A 298 -1.99 15.39 -15.32
CA LYS A 298 -1.28 16.37 -14.50
C LYS A 298 -1.70 16.35 -13.03
N ASN A 299 -2.06 15.18 -12.52
CA ASN A 299 -2.40 15.00 -11.13
C ASN A 299 -1.16 15.07 -10.24
N TYR A 300 -1.34 15.55 -9.01
CA TYR A 300 -0.32 15.49 -7.97
C TYR A 300 -0.34 14.12 -7.26
N PRO A 301 0.81 13.65 -6.75
CA PRO A 301 0.92 12.35 -6.11
C PRO A 301 0.23 12.32 -4.76
N ASN A 302 -0.31 11.17 -4.42
CA ASN A 302 -0.78 10.86 -3.08
C ASN A 302 0.27 10.04 -2.29
N ASP A 303 -0.10 9.63 -1.09
CA ASP A 303 0.76 8.86 -0.17
C ASP A 303 1.17 7.49 -0.73
N MET A 304 0.27 6.79 -1.43
CA MET A 304 0.56 5.47 -2.00
C MET A 304 1.61 5.57 -3.11
N GLN A 305 1.43 6.52 -4.01
CA GLN A 305 2.37 6.81 -5.11
C GLN A 305 3.72 7.31 -4.58
N ALA A 306 3.71 8.20 -3.59
CA ALA A 306 4.92 8.61 -2.89
C ALA A 306 5.60 7.43 -2.18
N GLY A 307 4.82 6.51 -1.61
CA GLY A 307 5.29 5.28 -1.00
C GLY A 307 6.00 4.34 -1.97
N VAL A 308 5.51 4.21 -3.20
CA VAL A 308 6.20 3.46 -4.26
C VAL A 308 7.57 4.06 -4.54
N TYR A 309 7.65 5.37 -4.77
CA TYR A 309 8.90 6.06 -5.04
C TYR A 309 9.93 5.83 -3.91
N ALA A 310 9.56 6.13 -2.67
CA ALA A 310 10.45 6.02 -1.53
C ALA A 310 10.89 4.57 -1.25
N SER A 311 9.97 3.61 -1.39
CA SER A 311 10.25 2.20 -1.15
C SER A 311 11.14 1.58 -2.22
N VAL A 312 10.98 1.95 -3.49
CA VAL A 312 11.86 1.52 -4.58
C VAL A 312 13.28 2.03 -4.34
N LEU A 313 13.46 3.32 -3.99
CA LEU A 313 14.78 3.87 -3.67
C LEU A 313 15.45 3.10 -2.53
N HIS A 314 14.73 2.80 -1.46
CA HIS A 314 15.29 2.08 -0.31
C HIS A 314 15.61 0.61 -0.64
N TYR A 315 14.76 -0.04 -1.43
CA TYR A 315 15.01 -1.38 -1.95
C TYR A 315 16.29 -1.45 -2.79
N LEU A 316 16.48 -0.52 -3.72
CA LEU A 316 17.68 -0.50 -4.58
C LEU A 316 18.97 -0.28 -3.75
N LYS A 317 18.93 0.57 -2.72
CA LYS A 317 20.03 0.70 -1.74
C LYS A 317 20.33 -0.63 -1.03
N ALA A 318 19.29 -1.40 -0.68
CA ALA A 318 19.49 -2.71 -0.05
C ALA A 318 20.06 -3.75 -1.02
N VAL A 319 19.62 -3.75 -2.29
CA VAL A 319 20.16 -4.59 -3.35
C VAL A 319 21.65 -4.32 -3.57
N ASP A 320 22.07 -3.05 -3.61
CA ASP A 320 23.48 -2.67 -3.68
C ASP A 320 24.28 -3.19 -2.48
N LYS A 321 23.73 -3.00 -1.27
CA LYS A 321 24.38 -3.43 -0.03
C LYS A 321 24.58 -4.94 0.05
N VAL A 322 23.64 -5.73 -0.48
CA VAL A 322 23.71 -7.20 -0.52
C VAL A 322 24.53 -7.70 -1.71
N GLY A 323 24.71 -6.86 -2.74
CA GLY A 323 25.40 -7.22 -3.98
C GLY A 323 24.52 -7.98 -4.98
N GLY A 324 23.21 -7.95 -4.82
CA GLY A 324 22.25 -8.57 -5.74
C GLY A 324 20.84 -8.67 -5.17
N ALA A 325 19.87 -9.07 -6.01
CA ALA A 325 18.47 -9.17 -5.68
C ALA A 325 17.94 -10.62 -5.51
N ALA A 326 18.82 -11.62 -5.74
CA ALA A 326 18.40 -13.03 -5.79
C ALA A 326 17.91 -13.60 -4.44
N ASP A 327 18.47 -13.12 -3.32
CA ASP A 327 18.08 -13.52 -1.96
C ASP A 327 17.16 -12.45 -1.35
N GLY A 328 15.86 -12.61 -1.56
CA GLY A 328 14.85 -11.65 -1.09
C GLY A 328 14.87 -11.46 0.42
N LYS A 329 15.11 -12.52 1.20
CA LYS A 329 15.21 -12.43 2.66
C LYS A 329 16.41 -11.60 3.10
N ALA A 330 17.57 -11.78 2.45
CA ALA A 330 18.77 -10.99 2.71
C ALA A 330 18.54 -9.51 2.36
N VAL A 331 17.88 -9.23 1.23
CA VAL A 331 17.53 -7.85 0.82
C VAL A 331 16.62 -7.20 1.85
N VAL A 332 15.54 -7.86 2.29
CA VAL A 332 14.64 -7.31 3.33
C VAL A 332 15.36 -7.14 4.66
N ALA A 333 16.24 -8.05 5.04
CA ALA A 333 17.07 -7.89 6.24
C ALA A 333 17.99 -6.65 6.13
N ALA A 334 18.59 -6.41 4.96
CA ALA A 334 19.39 -5.21 4.70
C ALA A 334 18.53 -3.93 4.73
N MET A 335 17.29 -3.97 4.19
CA MET A 335 16.34 -2.85 4.30
C MET A 335 16.03 -2.49 5.76
N LYS A 336 15.79 -3.51 6.60
CA LYS A 336 15.50 -3.31 8.04
C LYS A 336 16.71 -2.80 8.82
N ALA A 337 17.92 -3.18 8.42
CA ALA A 337 19.17 -2.77 9.07
C ALA A 337 19.63 -1.35 8.70
N MET A 338 19.02 -0.72 7.71
CA MET A 338 19.33 0.65 7.28
C MET A 338 18.23 1.62 7.74
N PRO A 339 18.59 2.80 8.26
CA PRO A 339 17.60 3.85 8.45
C PRO A 339 17.02 4.26 7.09
N THR A 340 15.73 4.54 7.06
CA THR A 340 15.12 5.19 5.90
C THR A 340 15.35 6.69 6.01
N ASP A 341 15.76 7.31 4.92
CA ASP A 341 15.87 8.78 4.81
C ASP A 341 15.58 9.15 3.35
N ASP A 342 14.43 9.73 3.12
CA ASP A 342 13.95 10.11 1.81
C ASP A 342 13.20 11.46 1.87
N PRO A 343 13.12 12.22 0.75
CA PRO A 343 12.54 13.57 0.76
C PRO A 343 11.04 13.60 1.03
N LEU A 344 10.34 12.44 0.99
CA LEU A 344 8.87 12.37 1.04
C LEU A 344 8.36 11.99 2.43
N PHE A 345 9.02 11.04 3.11
CA PHE A 345 8.64 10.55 4.44
C PHE A 345 9.68 10.88 5.52
N GLY A 346 10.82 11.47 5.12
CA GLY A 346 11.91 11.83 6.03
C GLY A 346 12.59 10.62 6.66
N LYS A 347 13.19 10.86 7.83
CA LYS A 347 13.90 9.82 8.60
C LYS A 347 12.92 8.84 9.24
N GLY A 348 13.29 7.57 9.22
CA GLY A 348 12.50 6.50 9.81
C GLY A 348 13.26 5.18 9.89
N THR A 349 12.57 4.13 10.30
CA THR A 349 13.12 2.78 10.43
C THR A 349 12.11 1.75 9.93
N ILE A 350 12.59 0.56 9.59
CA ILE A 350 11.72 -0.60 9.33
C ILE A 350 11.90 -1.56 10.50
N ARG A 351 10.82 -1.85 11.22
CA ARG A 351 10.82 -2.73 12.39
C ARG A 351 10.97 -4.20 12.02
N SER A 352 11.14 -5.06 13.02
CA SER A 352 11.27 -6.51 12.84
C SER A 352 10.03 -7.14 12.21
N ASP A 353 8.84 -6.61 12.49
CA ASP A 353 7.56 -7.00 11.88
C ASP A 353 7.39 -6.53 10.42
N GLY A 354 8.35 -5.78 9.87
CA GLY A 354 8.33 -5.25 8.51
C GLY A 354 7.59 -3.91 8.36
N ARG A 355 7.08 -3.29 9.44
CA ARG A 355 6.45 -1.97 9.36
C ARG A 355 7.48 -0.86 9.23
N LYS A 356 7.41 -0.04 8.18
CA LYS A 356 8.14 1.22 8.13
C LYS A 356 7.48 2.24 9.05
N ILE A 357 8.28 2.86 9.92
CA ILE A 357 7.83 3.89 10.86
C ILE A 357 8.20 5.27 10.31
N HIS A 358 7.23 6.16 10.28
CA HIS A 358 7.35 7.56 9.86
C HIS A 358 6.17 8.37 10.42
N PRO A 359 6.23 9.70 10.44
CA PRO A 359 5.12 10.52 10.90
C PRO A 359 3.85 10.34 10.08
N PHE A 360 2.71 10.58 10.72
CA PHE A 360 1.40 10.82 10.09
C PHE A 360 0.99 12.27 10.33
N TYR A 361 0.10 12.75 9.48
CA TYR A 361 -0.43 14.11 9.57
C TYR A 361 -1.94 14.05 9.69
N LEU A 362 -2.47 14.78 10.67
CA LEU A 362 -3.87 15.13 10.66
C LEU A 362 -4.02 16.33 9.74
N LEU A 363 -4.79 16.17 8.70
CA LEU A 363 -5.03 17.18 7.67
C LEU A 363 -6.50 17.58 7.71
N GLU A 364 -6.79 18.84 7.40
CA GLU A 364 -8.15 19.34 7.25
C GLU A 364 -8.36 19.84 5.82
N VAL A 365 -9.48 19.49 5.22
CA VAL A 365 -9.87 19.96 3.89
C VAL A 365 -10.16 21.47 3.97
N LYS A 366 -9.45 22.24 3.14
CA LYS A 366 -9.56 23.69 3.05
C LYS A 366 -10.96 24.14 2.61
N LYS A 367 -11.34 25.35 3.00
CA LYS A 367 -12.47 26.04 2.38
C LYS A 367 -12.14 26.46 0.96
N PRO A 368 -13.13 26.67 0.08
CA PRO A 368 -12.87 27.11 -1.30
C PRO A 368 -12.07 28.40 -1.40
N ASP A 369 -12.22 29.33 -0.46
CA ASP A 369 -11.50 30.62 -0.39
C ASP A 369 -10.07 30.51 0.17
N GLU A 370 -9.74 29.39 0.83
CA GLU A 370 -8.40 29.06 1.31
C GLU A 370 -7.54 28.36 0.25
N SER A 371 -8.14 27.81 -0.81
CA SER A 371 -7.47 27.03 -1.85
C SER A 371 -6.98 27.94 -2.97
N THR A 372 -5.68 27.91 -3.26
CA THR A 372 -5.02 28.74 -4.27
C THR A 372 -4.75 28.04 -5.59
N SER A 373 -4.93 26.72 -5.66
CA SER A 373 -4.72 25.93 -6.88
C SER A 373 -5.51 24.61 -6.83
N LYS A 374 -5.61 23.92 -7.98
CA LYS A 374 -6.33 22.65 -8.13
C LYS A 374 -6.00 21.61 -7.03
N TRP A 375 -4.75 21.56 -6.58
CA TRP A 375 -4.26 20.55 -5.63
C TRP A 375 -3.97 21.10 -4.23
N ASP A 376 -4.19 22.39 -4.01
CA ASP A 376 -4.08 23.01 -2.70
C ASP A 376 -5.36 22.80 -1.87
N LEU A 377 -5.57 21.54 -1.48
CA LEU A 377 -6.83 21.05 -0.93
C LEU A 377 -6.82 20.90 0.58
N LEU A 378 -5.64 20.81 1.18
CA LEU A 378 -5.48 20.40 2.59
C LEU A 378 -4.56 21.35 3.32
N LYS A 379 -4.78 21.46 4.63
CA LYS A 379 -3.86 22.10 5.58
C LYS A 379 -3.49 21.13 6.69
N VAL A 380 -2.24 21.21 7.14
CA VAL A 380 -1.75 20.38 8.26
C VAL A 380 -2.28 20.94 9.56
N VAL A 381 -3.01 20.12 10.31
CA VAL A 381 -3.55 20.46 11.64
C VAL A 381 -2.61 19.97 12.73
N ALA A 382 -2.08 18.75 12.59
CA ALA A 382 -1.15 18.17 13.56
C ALA A 382 -0.22 17.15 12.89
N THR A 383 0.96 16.99 13.47
CA THR A 383 1.88 15.90 13.14
C THR A 383 1.83 14.86 14.26
N ILE A 384 1.61 13.60 13.90
CA ILE A 384 1.54 12.47 14.81
C ILE A 384 2.84 11.67 14.64
N PRO A 385 3.66 11.53 15.67
CA PRO A 385 4.86 10.69 15.61
C PRO A 385 4.54 9.25 15.20
N GLY A 386 5.44 8.62 14.43
CA GLY A 386 5.18 7.31 13.88
C GLY A 386 4.98 6.20 14.92
N ASP A 387 5.63 6.31 16.08
CA ASP A 387 5.45 5.41 17.22
C ASP A 387 4.06 5.50 17.87
N GLN A 388 3.37 6.63 17.69
CA GLN A 388 1.98 6.84 18.13
C GLN A 388 0.96 6.51 17.05
N ALA A 389 1.35 6.64 15.77
CA ALA A 389 0.46 6.38 14.63
C ALA A 389 0.29 4.89 14.36
N PHE A 390 1.39 4.13 14.40
CA PHE A 390 1.38 2.71 14.11
C PHE A 390 1.23 1.86 15.36
N ARG A 391 0.65 0.66 15.18
CA ARG A 391 0.45 -0.32 16.25
C ARG A 391 1.78 -0.64 16.94
N PRO A 392 1.84 -0.71 18.29
CA PRO A 392 2.99 -1.24 18.98
C PRO A 392 3.36 -2.64 18.46
N GLU A 393 4.65 -2.88 18.26
CA GLU A 393 5.14 -4.13 17.68
C GLU A 393 4.70 -5.36 18.48
N SER A 394 4.67 -5.22 19.82
CA SER A 394 4.22 -6.26 20.74
C SER A 394 2.74 -6.66 20.61
N GLU A 395 1.90 -5.78 20.04
CA GLU A 395 0.46 -6.02 19.88
C GLU A 395 0.11 -6.72 18.55
N GLY A 396 1.09 -6.87 17.64
CA GLY A 396 0.87 -7.37 16.30
C GLY A 396 0.72 -8.87 16.16
N ASN A 397 1.18 -9.64 17.15
CA ASN A 397 1.29 -11.10 17.07
C ASN A 397 2.12 -11.61 15.87
N CYS A 398 3.06 -10.77 15.39
CA CYS A 398 3.97 -11.18 14.33
C CYS A 398 4.96 -12.23 14.87
N PRO A 399 5.08 -13.41 14.22
CA PRO A 399 5.99 -14.47 14.69
C PRO A 399 7.48 -14.09 14.59
N LEU A 400 7.82 -13.04 13.87
CA LEU A 400 9.19 -12.53 13.74
C LEU A 400 9.61 -11.62 14.91
N VAL A 401 8.65 -11.14 15.69
CA VAL A 401 8.90 -10.30 16.86
C VAL A 401 9.24 -11.20 18.07
N LYS A 402 10.45 -11.04 18.59
CA LYS A 402 10.83 -11.75 19.82
C LYS A 402 10.01 -11.20 21.00
N LYS A 403 9.35 -12.09 21.72
CA LYS A 403 8.64 -11.76 22.97
C LYS A 403 9.62 -11.53 24.09
#